data_f4e837c5706a6be0e3e6836ed5dc9dfd
#
_entry.id   f4e837c5706a6be0e3e6836ed5dc9dfd
#
_cell.length_a   1.000
_cell.length_b   1.000
_cell.length_c   1.000
_cell.angle_alpha   90.00
_cell.angle_beta   90.00
_cell.angle_gamma   90.00
#
_symmetry.space_group_name_H-M   'P 1'
#
loop_
_entity.id
_entity.type
_entity.pdbx_description
1 polymer ?
#
loop_
_entity_poly.entity_id
_entity_poly.type
_entity_poly.pdbx_seq_one_letter_code
_entity_poly.pdbx_strand_id
1 'polypeptide(L)'
;KEASAKLRAKTVIEHTSKMGDYYYNVGVQDFTAGLSFIKEIENQSNVYFLSANLYDNKSDTLLFNDHIIIEIDNLKIGMFGVTRELQIELTGVKVDDYIVTAKKKINELRSQVDILVMLVNATQTHFGPFVKELNGVDYIFSSLDASRTRPEIQQVSGKPLEYKMGVQGKYI
;
A
#
# COMPACT_ATOMS: atom_id res chain seq x y z
N LYS A 1 25.41 -6.99 6.54
CA LYS A 1 24.53 -6.11 5.76
C LYS A 1 23.05 -6.35 6.09
N GLU A 2 22.59 -7.60 6.13
CA GLU A 2 21.18 -7.94 6.41
C GLU A 2 20.75 -7.51 7.81
N ALA A 3 21.51 -7.82 8.86
CA ALA A 3 21.18 -7.41 10.23
C ALA A 3 21.03 -5.89 10.38
N SER A 4 21.89 -5.10 9.71
CA SER A 4 21.79 -3.63 9.69
C SER A 4 20.55 -3.13 8.95
N ALA A 5 20.11 -3.84 7.89
CA ALA A 5 18.89 -3.49 7.16
C ALA A 5 17.65 -3.79 8.02
N LYS A 6 17.60 -4.94 8.65
CA LYS A 6 16.52 -5.32 9.59
C LYS A 6 16.42 -4.35 10.77
N LEU A 7 17.58 -3.97 11.37
CA LEU A 7 17.58 -3.00 12.45
C LEU A 7 17.02 -1.65 12.01
N ARG A 8 17.44 -1.14 10.85
CA ARG A 8 16.91 0.12 10.30
C ARG A 8 15.40 0.06 10.06
N ALA A 9 14.91 -1.04 9.47
CA ALA A 9 13.47 -1.23 9.25
C ALA A 9 12.69 -1.19 10.57
N LYS A 10 13.14 -1.94 11.59
CA LYS A 10 12.54 -1.90 12.94
C LYS A 10 12.54 -0.51 13.54
N THR A 11 13.68 0.20 13.47
CA THR A 11 13.80 1.55 14.01
C THR A 11 12.84 2.53 13.32
N VAL A 12 12.74 2.48 12.00
CA VAL A 12 11.81 3.34 11.24
C VAL A 12 10.37 3.05 11.67
N ILE A 13 9.93 1.81 11.65
CA ILE A 13 8.57 1.41 12.03
C ILE A 13 8.26 1.80 13.49
N GLU A 14 9.18 1.54 14.43
CA GLU A 14 9.01 1.91 15.84
C GLU A 14 8.81 3.41 16.02
N HIS A 15 9.59 4.23 15.31
CA HIS A 15 9.47 5.68 15.45
C HIS A 15 8.22 6.22 14.73
N THR A 16 7.89 5.68 13.58
CA THR A 16 6.69 6.06 12.85
C THR A 16 5.41 5.73 13.65
N SER A 17 5.38 4.58 14.32
CA SER A 17 4.24 4.18 15.16
C SER A 17 4.01 5.09 16.37
N LYS A 18 5.00 5.89 16.76
CA LYS A 18 4.88 6.91 17.83
C LYS A 18 4.34 8.26 17.36
N MET A 19 4.23 8.46 16.04
CA MET A 19 3.73 9.71 15.45
C MET A 19 2.21 9.75 15.32
N GLY A 20 1.54 8.62 15.53
CA GLY A 20 0.09 8.44 15.40
C GLY A 20 -0.24 7.13 14.68
N ASP A 21 -1.49 6.99 14.27
CA ASP A 21 -1.93 5.85 13.46
C ASP A 21 -1.22 5.86 12.11
N TYR A 22 -0.58 4.75 11.76
CA TYR A 22 0.18 4.63 10.53
C TYR A 22 -0.29 3.43 9.72
N TYR A 23 -0.67 3.70 8.48
CA TYR A 23 -1.18 2.70 7.54
C TYR A 23 -0.13 2.44 6.47
N TYR A 24 0.29 1.19 6.34
CA TYR A 24 1.40 0.80 5.47
C TYR A 24 0.95 -0.21 4.43
N ASN A 25 1.05 0.15 3.14
CA ASN A 25 0.82 -0.80 2.05
C ASN A 25 2.07 -1.63 1.81
N VAL A 26 1.98 -2.93 2.05
CA VAL A 26 3.10 -3.87 1.91
C VAL A 26 3.45 -4.07 0.45
N GLY A 27 4.70 -3.77 0.09
CA GLY A 27 5.25 -3.96 -1.25
C GLY A 27 6.04 -5.26 -1.40
N VAL A 28 6.23 -5.70 -2.65
CA VAL A 28 7.05 -6.90 -2.94
C VAL A 28 8.49 -6.76 -2.41
N GLN A 29 9.04 -5.55 -2.42
CA GLN A 29 10.41 -5.33 -1.94
C GLN A 29 10.57 -5.49 -0.42
N ASP A 30 9.49 -5.37 0.35
CA ASP A 30 9.52 -5.54 1.80
C ASP A 30 9.86 -6.99 2.19
N PHE A 31 9.57 -7.94 1.29
CA PHE A 31 9.89 -9.36 1.50
C PHE A 31 11.38 -9.70 1.35
N THR A 32 12.26 -8.73 1.08
CA THR A 32 13.72 -8.96 0.96
C THR A 32 14.31 -9.61 2.22
N ALA A 33 13.74 -9.34 3.39
CA ALA A 33 14.13 -9.97 4.65
C ALA A 33 13.27 -11.19 5.04
N GLY A 34 12.37 -11.61 4.13
CA GLY A 34 11.46 -12.75 4.29
C GLY A 34 10.14 -12.41 4.98
N LEU A 35 9.12 -13.23 4.70
CA LEU A 35 7.77 -13.05 5.26
C LEU A 35 7.76 -13.07 6.79
N SER A 36 8.55 -13.95 7.42
CA SER A 36 8.63 -14.05 8.88
C SER A 36 9.08 -12.74 9.54
N PHE A 37 9.98 -12.01 8.89
CA PHE A 37 10.45 -10.71 9.39
C PHE A 37 9.36 -9.63 9.30
N ILE A 38 8.58 -9.60 8.21
CA ILE A 38 7.47 -8.65 8.08
C ILE A 38 6.41 -8.94 9.15
N LYS A 39 6.08 -10.20 9.36
CA LYS A 39 5.12 -10.62 10.39
C LYS A 39 5.61 -10.33 11.81
N GLU A 40 6.91 -10.44 12.07
CA GLU A 40 7.51 -10.02 13.33
C GLU A 40 7.29 -8.51 13.57
N ILE A 41 7.55 -7.68 12.56
CA ILE A 41 7.37 -6.23 12.66
C ILE A 41 5.88 -5.87 12.84
N GLU A 42 4.99 -6.48 12.08
CA GLU A 42 3.54 -6.29 12.19
C GLU A 42 3.07 -6.54 13.62
N ASN A 43 3.49 -7.66 14.23
CA ASN A 43 3.10 -8.02 15.59
C ASN A 43 3.73 -7.15 16.69
N GLN A 44 4.83 -6.49 16.42
CA GLN A 44 5.58 -5.67 17.39
C GLN A 44 5.32 -4.16 17.25
N SER A 45 4.53 -3.74 16.28
CA SER A 45 4.27 -2.33 15.99
C SER A 45 2.78 -1.99 16.06
N ASN A 46 2.48 -0.72 16.26
CA ASN A 46 1.11 -0.17 16.12
C ASN A 46 0.87 0.33 14.68
N VAL A 47 1.53 -0.27 13.70
CA VAL A 47 1.35 0.04 12.28
C VAL A 47 0.35 -0.93 11.69
N TYR A 48 -0.61 -0.40 10.95
CA TYR A 48 -1.61 -1.19 10.24
C TYR A 48 -1.07 -1.60 8.87
N PHE A 49 -0.69 -2.87 8.72
CA PHE A 49 -0.22 -3.41 7.45
C PHE A 49 -1.40 -3.79 6.58
N LEU A 50 -1.42 -3.25 5.35
CA LEU A 50 -2.50 -3.44 4.40
C LEU A 50 -1.96 -4.10 3.12
N SER A 51 -2.71 -5.06 2.59
CA SER A 51 -2.58 -5.50 1.21
C SER A 51 -3.78 -6.35 0.81
N ALA A 52 -4.47 -5.94 -0.24
CA ALA A 52 -5.63 -6.65 -0.76
C ALA A 52 -5.28 -7.76 -1.77
N ASN A 53 -4.01 -7.87 -2.19
CA ASN A 53 -3.60 -8.82 -3.23
C ASN A 53 -2.33 -9.65 -2.93
N LEU A 54 -1.90 -9.70 -1.66
CA LEU A 54 -0.81 -10.56 -1.22
C LEU A 54 -1.37 -11.74 -0.42
N TYR A 55 -1.12 -12.95 -0.90
CA TYR A 55 -1.65 -14.19 -0.34
C TYR A 55 -0.53 -15.15 0.09
N ASP A 56 -0.80 -15.94 1.09
CA ASP A 56 0.01 -17.13 1.37
C ASP A 56 -0.18 -18.14 0.23
N ASN A 57 0.92 -18.57 -0.37
CA ASN A 57 0.92 -19.44 -1.55
C ASN A 57 0.37 -20.86 -1.28
N LYS A 58 0.33 -21.29 -0.01
CA LYS A 58 -0.13 -22.64 0.36
C LYS A 58 -1.60 -22.65 0.75
N SER A 59 -2.01 -21.68 1.56
CA SER A 59 -3.36 -21.61 2.12
C SER A 59 -4.32 -20.79 1.28
N ASP A 60 -3.83 -20.01 0.31
CA ASP A 60 -4.58 -19.05 -0.49
C ASP A 60 -5.35 -18.01 0.36
N THR A 61 -4.82 -17.72 1.56
CA THR A 61 -5.37 -16.71 2.47
C THR A 61 -4.58 -15.42 2.38
N LEU A 62 -5.25 -14.28 2.58
CA LEU A 62 -4.58 -12.98 2.63
C LEU A 62 -3.52 -12.94 3.74
N LEU A 63 -2.37 -12.38 3.41
CA LEU A 63 -1.26 -12.21 4.35
C LEU A 63 -1.47 -11.04 5.30
N PHE A 64 -2.21 -10.02 4.88
CA PHE A 64 -2.43 -8.78 5.64
C PHE A 64 -3.90 -8.37 5.56
N ASN A 65 -4.30 -7.38 6.35
CA ASN A 65 -5.63 -6.80 6.23
C ASN A 65 -5.82 -6.25 4.81
N ASP A 66 -6.93 -6.59 4.18
CA ASP A 66 -7.22 -6.16 2.81
C ASP A 66 -7.66 -4.69 2.73
N HIS A 67 -8.27 -4.17 3.80
CA HIS A 67 -8.67 -2.78 3.95
C HIS A 67 -8.86 -2.42 5.42
N ILE A 68 -9.05 -1.14 5.67
CA ILE A 68 -9.50 -0.60 6.95
C ILE A 68 -10.53 0.51 6.71
N ILE A 69 -11.51 0.63 7.59
CA ILE A 69 -12.42 1.76 7.63
C ILE A 69 -12.25 2.45 8.99
N ILE A 70 -11.94 3.73 8.95
CA ILE A 70 -11.84 4.59 10.13
C ILE A 70 -12.94 5.65 10.09
N GLU A 71 -13.36 6.12 11.25
CA GLU A 71 -14.32 7.21 11.37
C GLU A 71 -13.68 8.40 12.09
N ILE A 72 -13.70 9.55 11.45
CA ILE A 72 -13.19 10.81 11.98
C ILE A 72 -14.27 11.88 11.77
N ASP A 73 -14.75 12.48 12.86
CA ASP A 73 -15.76 13.55 12.80
C ASP A 73 -17.02 13.18 11.96
N ASN A 74 -17.50 11.95 12.11
CA ASN A 74 -18.61 11.35 11.36
C ASN A 74 -18.32 11.10 9.85
N LEU A 75 -17.09 11.26 9.39
CA LEU A 75 -16.67 10.85 8.05
C LEU A 75 -16.06 9.45 8.11
N LYS A 76 -16.58 8.54 7.29
CA LYS A 76 -16.02 7.20 7.11
C LYS A 76 -14.98 7.24 6.00
N ILE A 77 -13.75 6.93 6.35
CA ILE A 77 -12.61 6.87 5.43
C ILE A 77 -12.19 5.42 5.27
N GLY A 78 -12.37 4.87 4.07
CA GLY A 78 -11.86 3.55 3.72
C GLY A 78 -10.49 3.64 3.10
N MET A 79 -9.59 2.75 3.50
CA MET A 79 -8.26 2.63 2.90
C MET A 79 -7.98 1.18 2.54
N PHE A 80 -7.41 0.94 1.37
CA PHE A 80 -6.91 -0.36 0.96
C PHE A 80 -5.59 -0.22 0.19
N GLY A 81 -4.78 -1.28 0.22
CA GLY A 81 -3.50 -1.33 -0.45
C GLY A 81 -3.44 -2.37 -1.55
N VAL A 82 -2.78 -2.06 -2.66
CA VAL A 82 -2.44 -3.02 -3.71
C VAL A 82 -0.99 -2.88 -4.13
N THR A 83 -0.40 -4.01 -4.53
CA THR A 83 1.00 -4.11 -4.89
C THR A 83 1.15 -4.79 -6.24
N ARG A 84 1.90 -4.17 -7.14
CA ARG A 84 2.23 -4.79 -8.42
C ARG A 84 3.21 -5.94 -8.22
N GLU A 85 2.96 -7.06 -8.88
CA GLU A 85 3.92 -8.13 -8.99
C GLU A 85 5.21 -7.62 -9.64
N LEU A 86 6.34 -7.95 -9.06
CA LEU A 86 7.66 -7.78 -9.65
C LEU A 86 8.17 -9.15 -10.09
N GLN A 87 9.06 -9.18 -11.09
CA GLN A 87 9.73 -10.40 -11.54
C GLN A 87 10.79 -10.87 -10.51
N ILE A 88 10.34 -11.04 -9.26
CA ILE A 88 11.13 -11.50 -8.14
C ILE A 88 10.36 -12.69 -7.55
N GLU A 89 11.01 -13.83 -7.48
CA GLU A 89 10.42 -15.01 -6.83
C GLU A 89 10.31 -14.77 -5.32
N LEU A 90 9.07 -14.75 -4.82
CA LEU A 90 8.78 -14.63 -3.40
C LEU A 90 8.47 -16.00 -2.82
N THR A 91 9.28 -16.45 -1.88
CA THR A 91 9.04 -17.72 -1.20
C THR A 91 7.80 -17.62 -0.31
N GLY A 92 6.79 -18.43 -0.62
CA GLY A 92 5.57 -18.55 0.18
C GLY A 92 4.54 -17.43 -0.05
N VAL A 93 4.77 -16.52 -1.00
CA VAL A 93 3.86 -15.42 -1.30
C VAL A 93 3.38 -15.50 -2.74
N LYS A 94 2.07 -15.39 -2.93
CA LYS A 94 1.40 -15.22 -4.22
C LYS A 94 0.90 -13.79 -4.32
N VAL A 95 1.08 -13.18 -5.49
CA VAL A 95 0.60 -11.82 -5.78
C VAL A 95 -0.47 -11.90 -6.86
N ASP A 96 -1.68 -11.53 -6.54
CA ASP A 96 -2.77 -11.44 -7.51
C ASP A 96 -2.70 -10.12 -8.29
N ASP A 97 -3.37 -10.07 -9.46
CA ASP A 97 -3.39 -8.87 -10.30
C ASP A 97 -3.92 -7.66 -9.51
N TYR A 98 -3.08 -6.65 -9.38
CA TYR A 98 -3.34 -5.47 -8.56
C TYR A 98 -4.44 -4.55 -9.14
N ILE A 99 -4.62 -4.53 -10.47
CA ILE A 99 -5.68 -3.72 -11.11
C ILE A 99 -7.03 -4.39 -10.95
N VAL A 100 -7.09 -5.71 -11.15
CA VAL A 100 -8.32 -6.50 -10.94
C VAL A 100 -8.75 -6.40 -9.48
N THR A 101 -7.80 -6.56 -8.56
CA THR A 101 -8.05 -6.43 -7.12
C THR A 101 -8.51 -5.03 -6.74
N ALA A 102 -7.87 -3.99 -7.29
CA ALA A 102 -8.27 -2.60 -7.04
C ALA A 102 -9.73 -2.36 -7.46
N LYS A 103 -10.11 -2.75 -8.68
CA LYS A 103 -11.49 -2.61 -9.19
C LYS A 103 -12.50 -3.33 -8.28
N LYS A 104 -12.16 -4.54 -7.83
CA LYS A 104 -12.99 -5.31 -6.90
C LYS A 104 -13.16 -4.58 -5.56
N LYS A 105 -12.06 -4.09 -4.96
CA LYS A 105 -12.10 -3.37 -3.68
C LYS A 105 -12.84 -2.04 -3.77
N ILE A 106 -12.71 -1.31 -4.85
CA ILE A 106 -13.48 -0.08 -5.08
C ILE A 106 -14.98 -0.39 -5.08
N ASN A 107 -15.41 -1.40 -5.83
CA ASN A 107 -16.82 -1.79 -5.90
C ASN A 107 -17.36 -2.24 -4.54
N GLU A 108 -16.54 -2.94 -3.74
CA GLU A 108 -16.89 -3.43 -2.41
C GLU A 108 -17.04 -2.28 -1.40
N LEU A 109 -16.11 -1.33 -1.39
CA LEU A 109 -15.98 -0.34 -0.32
C LEU A 109 -16.71 0.97 -0.61
N ARG A 110 -16.90 1.34 -1.89
CA ARG A 110 -17.41 2.67 -2.24
C ARG A 110 -18.73 3.05 -1.57
N SER A 111 -19.64 2.12 -1.44
CA SER A 111 -20.95 2.37 -0.80
C SER A 111 -20.90 2.39 0.72
N GLN A 112 -19.80 2.04 1.33
CA GLN A 112 -19.62 1.90 2.79
C GLN A 112 -18.92 3.11 3.41
N VAL A 113 -18.32 3.99 2.58
CA VAL A 113 -17.45 5.07 3.04
C VAL A 113 -17.73 6.39 2.33
N ASP A 114 -17.44 7.49 2.98
CA ASP A 114 -17.54 8.84 2.41
C ASP A 114 -16.32 9.15 1.53
N ILE A 115 -15.13 8.74 1.99
CA ILE A 115 -13.85 8.91 1.31
C ILE A 115 -13.20 7.55 1.12
N LEU A 116 -12.77 7.25 -0.11
CA LEU A 116 -12.03 6.03 -0.43
C LEU A 116 -10.60 6.35 -0.88
N VAL A 117 -9.65 5.82 -0.14
CA VAL A 117 -8.20 6.01 -0.36
C VAL A 117 -7.58 4.70 -0.85
N MET A 118 -6.80 4.77 -1.91
CA MET A 118 -6.05 3.65 -2.47
C MET A 118 -4.55 3.90 -2.34
N LEU A 119 -3.85 2.95 -1.73
CA LEU A 119 -2.39 2.92 -1.64
C LEU A 119 -1.85 1.98 -2.71
N VAL A 120 -0.93 2.44 -3.55
CA VAL A 120 -0.42 1.66 -4.68
C VAL A 120 1.10 1.55 -4.63
N ASN A 121 1.60 0.33 -4.59
CA ASN A 121 3.01 0.03 -4.75
C ASN A 121 3.28 -0.44 -6.19
N ALA A 122 3.40 0.54 -7.11
CA ALA A 122 3.71 0.31 -8.52
C ALA A 122 4.36 1.57 -9.12
N THR A 123 5.19 1.39 -10.13
CA THR A 123 5.78 2.55 -10.85
C THR A 123 4.71 3.24 -11.69
N GLN A 124 4.89 4.54 -11.93
CA GLN A 124 4.00 5.34 -12.77
C GLN A 124 3.81 4.75 -14.18
N THR A 125 4.86 4.20 -14.76
CA THR A 125 4.81 3.56 -16.09
C THR A 125 3.81 2.41 -16.13
N HIS A 126 3.68 1.66 -15.05
CA HIS A 126 2.78 0.50 -14.99
C HIS A 126 1.39 0.84 -14.47
N PHE A 127 1.28 1.80 -13.57
CA PHE A 127 0.03 2.15 -12.93
C PHE A 127 -0.71 3.32 -13.63
N GLY A 128 0.04 4.34 -14.07
CA GLY A 128 -0.51 5.57 -14.65
C GLY A 128 -1.57 5.37 -15.74
N PRO A 129 -1.41 4.42 -16.67
CA PRO A 129 -2.44 4.13 -17.69
C PRO A 129 -3.80 3.75 -17.11
N PHE A 130 -3.83 3.10 -15.95
CA PHE A 130 -5.06 2.59 -15.32
C PHE A 130 -5.78 3.60 -14.41
N VAL A 131 -5.12 4.68 -13.99
CA VAL A 131 -5.73 5.70 -13.09
C VAL A 131 -7.05 6.22 -13.65
N LYS A 132 -7.12 6.41 -14.96
CA LYS A 132 -8.34 6.90 -15.63
C LYS A 132 -9.52 5.92 -15.60
N GLU A 133 -9.25 4.64 -15.35
CA GLU A 133 -10.26 3.59 -15.28
C GLU A 133 -10.79 3.36 -13.85
N LEU A 134 -10.08 3.86 -12.82
CA LEU A 134 -10.42 3.67 -11.42
C LEU A 134 -11.44 4.73 -10.97
N ASN A 135 -12.71 4.46 -11.29
CA ASN A 135 -13.80 5.32 -10.84
C ASN A 135 -14.24 4.91 -9.43
N GLY A 136 -14.55 5.90 -8.57
CA GLY A 136 -15.03 5.67 -7.22
C GLY A 136 -13.95 5.73 -6.13
N VAL A 137 -12.68 5.93 -6.48
CA VAL A 137 -11.61 6.30 -5.55
C VAL A 137 -11.50 7.82 -5.51
N ASP A 138 -11.31 8.39 -4.32
CA ASP A 138 -11.14 9.83 -4.14
C ASP A 138 -9.66 10.23 -4.16
N TYR A 139 -8.81 9.42 -3.48
CA TYR A 139 -7.37 9.68 -3.37
C TYR A 139 -6.56 8.44 -3.70
N ILE A 140 -5.48 8.63 -4.45
CA ILE A 140 -4.50 7.60 -4.78
C ILE A 140 -3.12 8.06 -4.32
N PHE A 141 -2.47 7.27 -3.47
CA PHE A 141 -1.08 7.46 -3.10
C PHE A 141 -0.24 6.38 -3.78
N SER A 142 0.57 6.78 -4.76
CA SER A 142 1.42 5.86 -5.51
C SER A 142 2.89 5.99 -5.11
N SER A 143 3.59 4.87 -4.99
CA SER A 143 5.00 4.77 -4.64
C SER A 143 5.72 3.84 -5.62
N LEU A 144 7.02 3.66 -5.43
CA LEU A 144 7.92 2.82 -6.22
C LEU A 144 8.54 3.48 -7.46
N ASP A 145 8.36 4.77 -7.68
CA ASP A 145 9.04 5.46 -8.78
C ASP A 145 10.42 5.97 -8.31
N ALA A 146 11.45 5.15 -8.52
CA ALA A 146 12.82 5.45 -8.09
C ALA A 146 13.44 6.68 -8.81
N SER A 147 12.87 7.11 -9.91
CA SER A 147 13.35 8.29 -10.66
C SER A 147 12.80 9.60 -10.13
N ARG A 148 11.74 9.54 -9.34
CA ARG A 148 11.06 10.73 -8.84
C ARG A 148 11.74 11.30 -7.59
N THR A 149 12.30 12.48 -7.73
CA THR A 149 12.99 13.18 -6.64
C THR A 149 12.06 14.10 -5.83
N ARG A 150 10.89 14.43 -6.35
CA ARG A 150 9.90 15.29 -5.69
C ARG A 150 8.51 14.65 -5.77
N PRO A 151 7.67 14.83 -4.76
CA PRO A 151 6.27 14.44 -4.85
C PRO A 151 5.57 15.27 -5.93
N GLU A 152 4.57 14.68 -6.54
CA GLU A 152 3.73 15.33 -7.55
C GLU A 152 2.27 15.07 -7.21
N ILE A 153 1.46 16.10 -7.26
CA ILE A 153 0.00 16.01 -7.15
C ILE A 153 -0.57 16.18 -8.54
N GLN A 154 -1.34 15.22 -8.99
CA GLN A 154 -2.03 15.27 -10.27
C GLN A 154 -3.53 15.14 -10.05
N GLN A 155 -4.27 16.10 -10.56
CA GLN A 155 -5.73 16.09 -10.55
C GLN A 155 -6.26 16.33 -11.96
N VAL A 156 -7.14 15.43 -12.39
CA VAL A 156 -7.92 15.59 -13.61
C VAL A 156 -9.39 15.65 -13.18
N SER A 157 -10.15 16.60 -13.71
CA SER A 157 -11.56 16.77 -13.35
C SER A 157 -12.35 15.46 -13.48
N GLY A 158 -13.08 15.12 -12.44
CA GLY A 158 -13.86 13.86 -12.36
C GLY A 158 -13.02 12.59 -12.17
N LYS A 159 -11.73 12.72 -11.81
CA LYS A 159 -10.82 11.61 -11.53
C LYS A 159 -10.25 11.73 -10.12
N PRO A 160 -9.76 10.61 -9.54
CA PRO A 160 -9.13 10.67 -8.23
C PRO A 160 -7.95 11.65 -8.20
N LEU A 161 -7.74 12.26 -7.04
CA LEU A 161 -6.53 13.03 -6.78
C LEU A 161 -5.37 12.03 -6.61
N GLU A 162 -4.42 12.03 -7.54
CA GLU A 162 -3.23 11.19 -7.44
C GLU A 162 -2.07 11.95 -6.80
N TYR A 163 -1.55 11.40 -5.69
CA TYR A 163 -0.36 11.87 -5.02
C TYR A 163 0.78 10.87 -5.26
N LYS A 164 1.78 11.29 -6.02
CA LYS A 164 2.95 10.48 -6.36
C LYS A 164 4.06 10.77 -5.37
N MET A 165 4.39 9.79 -4.55
CA MET A 165 5.42 9.92 -3.52
C MET A 165 6.81 10.08 -4.14
N GLY A 166 7.64 10.94 -3.55
CA GLY A 166 9.06 11.03 -3.87
C GLY A 166 9.84 9.84 -3.29
N VAL A 167 11.06 9.63 -3.76
CA VAL A 167 11.93 8.56 -3.27
C VAL A 167 12.48 8.86 -1.88
N GLN A 168 12.70 7.80 -1.09
CA GLN A 168 13.40 7.82 0.20
C GLN A 168 12.73 8.67 1.30
N GLY A 169 11.45 8.97 1.20
CA GLY A 169 10.72 9.75 2.21
C GLY A 169 11.29 11.17 2.42
N LYS A 170 11.99 11.72 1.42
CA LYS A 170 12.62 13.05 1.55
C LYS A 170 11.62 14.20 1.59
N TYR A 171 10.39 13.94 1.23
CA TYR A 171 9.33 14.95 1.19
C TYR A 171 8.03 14.29 1.69
N ILE A 172 7.65 14.65 2.87
CA ILE A 172 6.34 14.35 3.46
C ILE A 172 5.53 15.65 3.48
#